data_740770452159fbf22a3037713981aada
#
_entry.id   740770452159fbf22a3037713981aada
#
_cell.length_a   1.000
_cell.length_b   1.000
_cell.length_c   1.000
_cell.angle_alpha   90.00
_cell.angle_beta   90.00
_cell.angle_gamma   90.00
#
_symmetry.space_group_name_H-M   'P 1'
#
loop_
_entity.id
_entity.type
_entity.pdbx_description
1 polymer ?
#
loop_
_entity_poly.entity_id
_entity_poly.type
_entity_poly.pdbx_seq_one_letter_code
_entity_poly.pdbx_strand_id
1 'polypeptide(L)'
;MKDKRESFNSRWGFILACIGSAVGMGNIWMFPTRVSLYGGGSFLIPYFIFVVVIASTGVIGEMSFGRAARSGPIDAFGMVCEKKGKRKVGEGLGVIPVLGSLAMAIGYTVVMGWILKYAVGTFTGATLAPKTIEEFGGRFGTMASAFGNNIWQILALILCMCILIFGVGAGIEKANKILMPIFFTLFVILGIYVAFQPGAAAGYQYIFRVDKAAILDPKTWIFALGQAFFSLSVAGNGTLIYGSYLSDEEDIPSSAARVAFFDTVAAMLAALVIIPAMATTGATLDQGGPGLLFIYLPNLISSMPGSTIIAIIFFVAVLFAGMTSLINLYEAPIATVQEKLHVGRKTACVIIAVIGVIVSLLIQGIVSDWMDILSIYICPLGAGLAGIMFFWIAGKKYVETRVNKGRETKFTKMYYPICKYIYVPICILVLVLGIALGGIG
;
A
#
# COMPACT_ATOMS: atom_id res chain seq x y z
N MET A 1 -15.43 27.64 15.77
CA MET A 1 -14.30 26.94 16.44
C MET A 1 -13.57 26.12 15.39
N LYS A 2 -12.27 26.32 15.18
CA LYS A 2 -11.50 25.35 14.38
C LYS A 2 -11.48 24.06 15.20
N ASP A 3 -12.22 23.04 14.78
CA ASP A 3 -12.12 21.72 15.38
C ASP A 3 -10.65 21.31 15.40
N LYS A 4 -10.17 20.90 16.57
CA LYS A 4 -8.79 20.51 16.76
C LYS A 4 -8.57 19.28 15.89
N ARG A 5 -7.65 19.36 14.92
CA ARG A 5 -7.28 18.22 14.06
C ARG A 5 -7.03 16.98 14.93
N GLU A 6 -7.61 15.85 14.57
CA GLU A 6 -7.31 14.57 15.22
C GLU A 6 -5.82 14.28 15.21
N SER A 7 -5.33 13.49 16.14
CA SER A 7 -3.92 13.13 16.26
C SER A 7 -3.76 11.68 16.71
N PHE A 8 -2.63 11.09 16.38
CA PHE A 8 -2.20 9.83 16.97
C PHE A 8 -1.89 10.02 18.46
N ASN A 9 -2.23 9.01 19.27
CA ASN A 9 -2.00 9.04 20.71
C ASN A 9 -0.57 8.67 21.08
N SER A 10 0.12 7.93 20.21
CA SER A 10 1.47 7.46 20.44
C SER A 10 2.31 7.37 19.17
N ARG A 11 3.62 7.53 19.32
CA ARG A 11 4.59 7.39 18.22
C ARG A 11 4.53 6.00 17.59
N TRP A 12 4.47 4.94 18.37
CA TRP A 12 4.35 3.58 17.85
C TRP A 12 3.02 3.34 17.16
N GLY A 13 1.93 3.93 17.64
CA GLY A 13 0.64 3.87 16.96
C GLY A 13 0.66 4.51 15.58
N PHE A 14 1.31 5.66 15.44
CA PHE A 14 1.56 6.29 14.15
C PHE A 14 2.41 5.40 13.24
N ILE A 15 3.56 4.89 13.74
CA ILE A 15 4.45 4.04 12.95
C ILE A 15 3.71 2.79 12.45
N LEU A 16 2.97 2.10 13.32
CA LEU A 16 2.20 0.93 12.95
C LEU A 16 1.07 1.25 11.95
N ALA A 17 0.43 2.42 12.06
CA ALA A 17 -0.55 2.86 11.07
C ALA A 17 0.09 3.11 9.69
N CYS A 18 1.27 3.73 9.66
CA CYS A 18 2.01 3.91 8.42
C CYS A 18 2.51 2.58 7.83
N ILE A 19 2.98 1.64 8.66
CA ILE A 19 3.34 0.29 8.23
C ILE A 19 2.12 -0.40 7.63
N GLY A 20 0.96 -0.36 8.31
CA GLY A 20 -0.28 -0.95 7.80
C GLY A 20 -0.79 -0.28 6.51
N SER A 21 -0.50 1.00 6.32
CA SER A 21 -0.77 1.67 5.04
C SER A 21 0.13 1.16 3.91
N ALA A 22 1.39 0.89 4.21
CA ALA A 22 2.39 0.43 3.25
C ALA A 22 2.24 -1.07 2.95
N VAL A 23 2.07 -1.89 4.00
CA VAL A 23 1.92 -3.34 3.88
C VAL A 23 0.55 -3.69 3.33
N GLY A 24 0.51 -4.20 2.10
CA GLY A 24 -0.73 -4.57 1.42
C GLY A 24 -0.50 -5.61 0.33
N MET A 25 -1.37 -5.59 -0.68
CA MET A 25 -1.28 -6.54 -1.79
C MET A 25 0.00 -6.38 -2.60
N GLY A 26 0.57 -5.18 -2.64
CA GLY A 26 1.89 -4.93 -3.24
C GLY A 26 3.00 -5.80 -2.66
N ASN A 27 2.99 -6.02 -1.34
CA ASN A 27 3.96 -6.87 -0.65
C ASN A 27 3.64 -8.36 -0.79
N ILE A 28 2.35 -8.73 -0.82
CA ILE A 28 1.93 -10.13 -0.71
C ILE A 28 1.90 -10.84 -2.06
N TRP A 29 1.40 -10.20 -3.12
CA TRP A 29 1.38 -10.87 -4.43
C TRP A 29 2.32 -10.27 -5.47
N MET A 30 2.48 -8.93 -5.47
CA MET A 30 3.27 -8.27 -6.50
C MET A 30 4.76 -8.45 -6.27
N PHE A 31 5.25 -8.21 -5.06
CA PHE A 31 6.67 -8.33 -4.74
C PHE A 31 7.22 -9.74 -4.94
N PRO A 32 6.61 -10.84 -4.42
CA PRO A 32 7.10 -12.19 -4.69
C PRO A 32 7.15 -12.53 -6.18
N THR A 33 6.14 -12.10 -6.94
CA THR A 33 6.11 -12.28 -8.40
C THR A 33 7.25 -11.53 -9.09
N ARG A 34 7.50 -10.27 -8.71
CA ARG A 34 8.62 -9.50 -9.27
C ARG A 34 9.98 -10.12 -8.93
N VAL A 35 10.18 -10.57 -7.68
CA VAL A 35 11.39 -11.30 -7.28
C VAL A 35 11.57 -12.54 -8.15
N SER A 36 10.51 -13.29 -8.40
CA SER A 36 10.56 -14.49 -9.23
C SER A 36 10.85 -14.20 -10.70
N LEU A 37 10.19 -13.20 -11.30
CA LEU A 37 10.33 -12.88 -12.73
C LEU A 37 11.65 -12.19 -13.08
N TYR A 38 12.26 -11.44 -12.16
CA TYR A 38 13.43 -10.61 -12.41
C TYR A 38 14.71 -11.11 -11.74
N GLY A 39 14.83 -12.44 -11.52
CA GLY A 39 16.07 -13.10 -11.16
C GLY A 39 16.44 -13.05 -9.68
N GLY A 40 15.48 -13.15 -8.77
CA GLY A 40 15.73 -13.29 -7.34
C GLY A 40 16.54 -12.14 -6.76
N GLY A 41 17.75 -12.43 -6.27
CA GLY A 41 18.68 -11.46 -5.70
C GLY A 41 19.06 -10.31 -6.63
N SER A 42 19.01 -10.56 -7.94
CA SER A 42 19.24 -9.50 -8.94
C SER A 42 18.20 -8.40 -8.90
N PHE A 43 16.95 -8.73 -8.57
CA PHE A 43 15.88 -7.76 -8.36
C PHE A 43 15.97 -7.09 -6.98
N LEU A 44 16.37 -7.83 -5.94
CA LEU A 44 16.45 -7.31 -4.58
C LEU A 44 17.44 -6.15 -4.44
N ILE A 45 18.56 -6.20 -5.16
CA ILE A 45 19.60 -5.16 -5.07
C ILE A 45 19.05 -3.78 -5.49
N PRO A 46 18.53 -3.57 -6.72
CA PRO A 46 17.95 -2.27 -7.09
C PRO A 46 16.72 -1.92 -6.24
N TYR A 47 15.91 -2.90 -5.84
CA TYR A 47 14.75 -2.66 -4.97
C TYR A 47 15.17 -2.00 -3.65
N PHE A 48 16.14 -2.56 -2.92
CA PHE A 48 16.63 -1.96 -1.67
C PHE A 48 17.22 -0.57 -1.86
N ILE A 49 17.93 -0.35 -2.96
CA ILE A 49 18.45 0.99 -3.30
C ILE A 49 17.29 1.98 -3.45
N PHE A 50 16.25 1.62 -4.21
CA PHE A 50 15.11 2.50 -4.44
C PHE A 50 14.24 2.70 -3.19
N VAL A 51 14.08 1.69 -2.35
CA VAL A 51 13.41 1.83 -1.05
C VAL A 51 14.11 2.89 -0.20
N VAL A 52 15.43 2.85 -0.10
CA VAL A 52 16.21 3.84 0.66
C VAL A 52 16.05 5.23 0.04
N VAL A 53 16.14 5.36 -1.28
CA VAL A 53 15.99 6.65 -1.97
C VAL A 53 14.60 7.23 -1.76
N ILE A 54 13.54 6.44 -1.96
CA ILE A 54 12.15 6.93 -1.87
C ILE A 54 11.76 7.21 -0.42
N ALA A 55 12.16 6.36 0.53
CA ALA A 55 11.88 6.56 1.94
C ALA A 55 12.55 7.83 2.47
N SER A 56 13.83 8.04 2.12
CA SER A 56 14.59 9.21 2.56
C SER A 56 14.18 10.53 1.88
N THR A 57 13.39 10.47 0.81
CA THR A 57 12.95 11.66 0.06
C THR A 57 11.43 11.82 0.08
N GLY A 58 10.71 10.94 -0.61
CA GLY A 58 9.27 11.03 -0.82
C GLY A 58 8.46 10.87 0.46
N VAL A 59 8.70 9.80 1.22
CA VAL A 59 7.97 9.53 2.47
C VAL A 59 8.18 10.65 3.49
N ILE A 60 9.43 11.05 3.71
CA ILE A 60 9.76 12.18 4.60
C ILE A 60 9.11 13.47 4.10
N GLY A 61 9.15 13.71 2.78
CA GLY A 61 8.56 14.87 2.15
C GLY A 61 7.06 14.97 2.37
N GLU A 62 6.32 13.91 2.05
CA GLU A 62 4.86 13.87 2.20
C GLU A 62 4.42 13.97 3.66
N MET A 63 5.04 13.21 4.58
CA MET A 63 4.75 13.31 6.01
C MET A 63 5.01 14.72 6.54
N SER A 64 6.12 15.36 6.14
CA SER A 64 6.46 16.71 6.56
C SER A 64 5.49 17.73 5.96
N PHE A 65 5.05 17.52 4.73
CA PHE A 65 4.07 18.36 4.07
C PHE A 65 2.70 18.27 4.75
N GLY A 66 2.20 17.06 5.01
CA GLY A 66 0.97 16.84 5.75
C GLY A 66 0.99 17.47 7.14
N ARG A 67 2.07 17.24 7.91
CA ARG A 67 2.26 17.87 9.22
C ARG A 67 2.27 19.39 9.15
N ALA A 68 2.89 19.96 8.14
CA ALA A 68 2.96 21.40 7.97
C ALA A 68 1.60 22.03 7.62
N ALA A 69 0.79 21.32 6.85
CA ALA A 69 -0.53 21.76 6.42
C ALA A 69 -1.61 21.55 7.48
N ARG A 70 -1.48 20.51 8.31
CA ARG A 70 -2.52 20.06 9.24
C ARG A 70 -3.86 19.79 8.55
N SER A 71 -3.82 19.38 7.30
CA SER A 71 -4.99 19.13 6.45
C SER A 71 -4.68 18.08 5.38
N GLY A 72 -5.71 17.63 4.67
CA GLY A 72 -5.58 16.76 3.52
C GLY A 72 -4.92 17.46 2.31
N PRO A 73 -4.74 16.72 1.19
CA PRO A 73 -3.99 17.20 0.02
C PRO A 73 -4.56 18.51 -0.57
N ILE A 74 -5.89 18.69 -0.58
CA ILE A 74 -6.52 19.86 -1.20
C ILE A 74 -6.06 21.16 -0.53
N ASP A 75 -6.21 21.24 0.79
CA ASP A 75 -5.81 22.44 1.52
C ASP A 75 -4.28 22.58 1.63
N ALA A 76 -3.55 21.46 1.70
CA ALA A 76 -2.10 21.48 1.69
C ALA A 76 -1.53 22.13 0.41
N PHE A 77 -2.04 21.73 -0.75
CA PHE A 77 -1.62 22.30 -2.03
C PHE A 77 -2.09 23.77 -2.19
N GLY A 78 -3.35 24.04 -1.75
CA GLY A 78 -3.88 25.40 -1.72
C GLY A 78 -3.02 26.36 -0.90
N MET A 79 -2.62 25.94 0.31
CA MET A 79 -1.79 26.75 1.23
C MET A 79 -0.41 27.12 0.61
N VAL A 80 0.21 26.19 -0.10
CA VAL A 80 1.49 26.44 -0.75
C VAL A 80 1.35 27.40 -1.93
N CYS A 81 0.30 27.23 -2.73
CA CYS A 81 0.01 28.09 -3.88
C CYS A 81 -0.51 29.49 -3.48
N GLU A 82 -1.07 29.63 -2.29
CA GLU A 82 -1.58 30.91 -1.75
C GLU A 82 -0.49 31.97 -1.68
N LYS A 83 0.76 31.59 -1.35
CA LYS A 83 1.90 32.50 -1.35
C LYS A 83 2.18 33.15 -2.71
N LYS A 84 1.62 32.59 -3.78
CA LYS A 84 1.71 33.12 -5.17
C LYS A 84 0.35 33.69 -5.66
N GLY A 85 -0.62 33.87 -4.77
CA GLY A 85 -1.98 34.32 -5.11
C GLY A 85 -2.82 33.30 -5.89
N LYS A 86 -2.41 32.01 -5.93
CA LYS A 86 -3.04 30.95 -6.75
C LYS A 86 -3.62 29.82 -5.92
N ARG A 87 -4.21 30.11 -4.75
CA ARG A 87 -4.79 29.10 -3.84
C ARG A 87 -5.75 28.15 -4.54
N LYS A 88 -6.70 28.65 -5.33
CA LYS A 88 -7.69 27.82 -6.04
C LYS A 88 -7.05 26.83 -7.03
N VAL A 89 -5.95 27.21 -7.68
CA VAL A 89 -5.20 26.30 -8.56
C VAL A 89 -4.58 25.16 -7.75
N GLY A 90 -3.97 25.47 -6.61
CA GLY A 90 -3.43 24.45 -5.70
C GLY A 90 -4.52 23.52 -5.20
N GLU A 91 -5.66 24.05 -4.75
CA GLU A 91 -6.80 23.24 -4.30
C GLU A 91 -7.32 22.33 -5.42
N GLY A 92 -7.47 22.83 -6.66
CA GLY A 92 -7.87 22.05 -7.82
C GLY A 92 -6.90 20.88 -8.11
N LEU A 93 -5.59 21.13 -8.05
CA LEU A 93 -4.59 20.08 -8.20
C LEU A 93 -4.60 19.06 -7.05
N GLY A 94 -4.94 19.48 -5.84
CA GLY A 94 -5.09 18.62 -4.68
C GLY A 94 -6.29 17.69 -4.73
N VAL A 95 -7.27 17.95 -5.60
CA VAL A 95 -8.41 17.03 -5.84
C VAL A 95 -7.94 15.74 -6.50
N ILE A 96 -6.93 15.80 -7.37
CA ILE A 96 -6.45 14.64 -8.13
C ILE A 96 -6.01 13.49 -7.21
N PRO A 97 -5.07 13.66 -6.25
CA PRO A 97 -4.68 12.58 -5.36
C PRO A 97 -5.80 12.10 -4.42
N VAL A 98 -6.74 12.97 -4.04
CA VAL A 98 -7.89 12.57 -3.20
C VAL A 98 -8.85 11.67 -3.97
N LEU A 99 -9.19 12.03 -5.21
CA LEU A 99 -10.00 11.18 -6.09
C LEU A 99 -9.27 9.89 -6.43
N GLY A 100 -7.95 9.94 -6.64
CA GLY A 100 -7.11 8.77 -6.82
C GLY A 100 -7.17 7.82 -5.63
N SER A 101 -7.04 8.34 -4.41
CA SER A 101 -7.15 7.56 -3.17
C SER A 101 -8.54 6.94 -3.01
N LEU A 102 -9.61 7.70 -3.29
CA LEU A 102 -10.98 7.18 -3.24
C LEU A 102 -11.21 6.08 -4.28
N ALA A 103 -10.81 6.32 -5.52
CA ALA A 103 -10.97 5.35 -6.61
C ALA A 103 -10.15 4.07 -6.34
N MET A 104 -8.93 4.20 -5.81
CA MET A 104 -8.11 3.07 -5.36
C MET A 104 -8.79 2.31 -4.21
N ALA A 105 -9.32 3.00 -3.20
CA ALA A 105 -10.07 2.40 -2.10
C ALA A 105 -11.29 1.60 -2.58
N ILE A 106 -11.99 2.11 -3.58
CA ILE A 106 -13.15 1.46 -4.19
C ILE A 106 -12.75 0.14 -4.87
N GLY A 107 -11.70 0.15 -5.71
CA GLY A 107 -11.18 -1.07 -6.33
C GLY A 107 -10.66 -2.06 -5.29
N TYR A 108 -9.95 -1.55 -4.28
CA TYR A 108 -9.44 -2.35 -3.18
C TYR A 108 -10.57 -2.97 -2.33
N THR A 109 -11.74 -2.33 -2.23
CA THR A 109 -12.92 -2.88 -1.56
C THR A 109 -13.43 -4.17 -2.23
N VAL A 110 -13.40 -4.23 -3.57
CA VAL A 110 -13.75 -5.46 -4.32
C VAL A 110 -12.78 -6.59 -3.95
N VAL A 111 -11.48 -6.30 -3.99
CA VAL A 111 -10.42 -7.28 -3.64
C VAL A 111 -10.55 -7.74 -2.19
N MET A 112 -10.84 -6.81 -1.27
CA MET A 112 -11.06 -7.14 0.15
C MET A 112 -12.28 -8.03 0.36
N GLY A 113 -13.31 -7.87 -0.45
CA GLY A 113 -14.45 -8.80 -0.47
C GLY A 113 -14.02 -10.22 -0.86
N TRP A 114 -13.13 -10.38 -1.85
CA TRP A 114 -12.59 -11.69 -2.22
C TRP A 114 -11.77 -12.30 -1.07
N ILE A 115 -10.89 -11.50 -0.47
CA ILE A 115 -10.05 -11.94 0.66
C ILE A 115 -10.93 -12.37 1.85
N LEU A 116 -11.94 -11.57 2.20
CA LEU A 116 -12.84 -11.89 3.31
C LEU A 116 -13.61 -13.19 3.07
N LYS A 117 -14.13 -13.41 1.85
CA LYS A 117 -14.80 -14.65 1.47
C LYS A 117 -13.88 -15.86 1.59
N TYR A 118 -12.62 -15.73 1.12
CA TYR A 118 -11.64 -16.81 1.24
C TYR A 118 -11.23 -17.05 2.69
N ALA A 119 -10.99 -15.99 3.47
CA ALA A 119 -10.68 -16.12 4.89
C ALA A 119 -11.78 -16.83 5.68
N VAL A 120 -13.04 -16.45 5.51
CA VAL A 120 -14.18 -17.15 6.14
C VAL A 120 -14.33 -18.57 5.60
N GLY A 121 -14.12 -18.77 4.30
CA GLY A 121 -14.18 -20.05 3.65
C GLY A 121 -13.13 -21.06 4.13
N THR A 122 -12.00 -20.61 4.72
CA THR A 122 -11.02 -21.53 5.32
C THR A 122 -11.56 -22.22 6.57
N PHE A 123 -12.35 -21.53 7.37
CA PHE A 123 -12.95 -22.10 8.59
C PHE A 123 -14.06 -23.12 8.28
N THR A 124 -14.72 -22.98 7.13
CA THR A 124 -15.77 -23.90 6.68
C THR A 124 -15.25 -25.00 5.75
N GLY A 125 -13.97 -24.99 5.41
CA GLY A 125 -13.35 -25.87 4.41
C GLY A 125 -13.68 -25.48 2.96
N ALA A 126 -14.56 -24.50 2.76
CA ALA A 126 -15.01 -24.12 1.43
C ALA A 126 -13.87 -23.60 0.54
N THR A 127 -12.88 -22.88 1.07
CA THR A 127 -11.76 -22.34 0.30
C THR A 127 -10.88 -23.42 -0.32
N LEU A 128 -10.71 -24.56 0.32
CA LEU A 128 -9.91 -25.69 -0.13
C LEU A 128 -10.75 -26.85 -0.71
N ALA A 129 -12.04 -26.66 -0.94
CA ALA A 129 -12.94 -27.67 -1.48
C ALA A 129 -12.63 -28.07 -2.94
N PRO A 130 -12.21 -27.16 -3.86
CA PRO A 130 -11.79 -27.52 -5.21
C PRO A 130 -10.62 -28.52 -5.21
N LYS A 131 -10.53 -29.36 -6.23
CA LYS A 131 -9.53 -30.43 -6.33
C LYS A 131 -8.51 -30.21 -7.45
N THR A 132 -8.86 -29.41 -8.44
CA THR A 132 -7.99 -29.10 -9.57
C THR A 132 -7.83 -27.58 -9.73
N ILE A 133 -6.76 -27.18 -10.42
CA ILE A 133 -6.49 -25.76 -10.65
C ILE A 133 -7.59 -25.10 -11.49
N GLU A 134 -8.21 -25.84 -12.39
CA GLU A 134 -9.34 -25.40 -13.21
C GLU A 134 -10.56 -25.10 -12.34
N GLU A 135 -10.84 -25.94 -11.33
CA GLU A 135 -11.93 -25.72 -10.39
C GLU A 135 -11.67 -24.48 -9.51
N PHE A 136 -10.44 -24.29 -9.04
CA PHE A 136 -10.04 -23.06 -8.33
C PHE A 136 -10.21 -21.85 -9.24
N GLY A 137 -9.78 -21.94 -10.51
CA GLY A 137 -9.93 -20.88 -11.51
C GLY A 137 -11.38 -20.55 -11.81
N GLY A 138 -12.21 -21.55 -12.05
CA GLY A 138 -13.65 -21.39 -12.31
C GLY A 138 -14.39 -20.75 -11.13
N ARG A 139 -14.06 -21.17 -9.90
CA ARG A 139 -14.62 -20.59 -8.68
C ARG A 139 -14.21 -19.13 -8.48
N PHE A 140 -12.95 -18.81 -8.69
CA PHE A 140 -12.49 -17.42 -8.63
C PHE A 140 -13.11 -16.59 -9.75
N GLY A 141 -13.17 -17.09 -11.00
CA GLY A 141 -13.79 -16.42 -12.13
C GLY A 141 -15.26 -16.07 -11.87
N THR A 142 -16.03 -16.99 -11.28
CA THR A 142 -17.43 -16.72 -10.88
C THR A 142 -17.49 -15.61 -9.81
N MET A 143 -16.59 -15.64 -8.83
CA MET A 143 -16.55 -14.63 -7.79
C MET A 143 -16.10 -13.26 -8.30
N ALA A 144 -15.17 -13.23 -9.23
CA ALA A 144 -14.61 -11.99 -9.81
C ALA A 144 -15.49 -11.41 -10.93
N SER A 145 -16.54 -12.12 -11.34
CA SER A 145 -17.47 -11.61 -12.35
C SER A 145 -18.33 -10.45 -11.83
N ALA A 146 -18.98 -9.74 -12.74
CA ALA A 146 -19.92 -8.68 -12.38
C ALA A 146 -20.98 -9.18 -11.40
N PHE A 147 -21.14 -8.48 -10.28
CA PHE A 147 -22.02 -8.82 -9.16
C PHE A 147 -21.79 -10.21 -8.51
N GLY A 148 -20.62 -10.84 -8.75
CA GLY A 148 -20.29 -12.17 -8.22
C GLY A 148 -19.94 -12.22 -6.73
N ASN A 149 -19.68 -11.06 -6.10
CA ASN A 149 -19.19 -11.01 -4.70
C ASN A 149 -19.81 -9.88 -3.85
N ASN A 150 -21.04 -9.47 -4.14
CA ASN A 150 -21.70 -8.31 -3.54
C ASN A 150 -21.66 -8.27 -2.01
N ILE A 151 -22.11 -9.36 -1.38
CA ILE A 151 -22.25 -9.42 0.09
C ILE A 151 -20.89 -9.26 0.78
N TRP A 152 -19.86 -9.95 0.30
CA TRP A 152 -18.55 -9.97 0.94
C TRP A 152 -17.81 -8.64 0.82
N GLN A 153 -17.93 -7.94 -0.31
CA GLN A 153 -17.33 -6.61 -0.45
C GLN A 153 -18.07 -5.55 0.37
N ILE A 154 -19.40 -5.62 0.48
CA ILE A 154 -20.17 -4.74 1.36
C ILE A 154 -19.75 -4.98 2.83
N LEU A 155 -19.62 -6.24 3.24
CA LEU A 155 -19.15 -6.58 4.59
C LEU A 155 -17.72 -6.08 4.85
N ALA A 156 -16.81 -6.24 3.88
CA ALA A 156 -15.44 -5.72 4.00
C ALA A 156 -15.43 -4.18 4.15
N LEU A 157 -16.24 -3.48 3.38
CA LEU A 157 -16.38 -2.03 3.50
C LEU A 157 -16.98 -1.62 4.85
N ILE A 158 -18.02 -2.30 5.32
CA ILE A 158 -18.62 -2.04 6.63
C ILE A 158 -17.58 -2.22 7.74
N LEU A 159 -16.81 -3.30 7.72
CA LEU A 159 -15.74 -3.53 8.70
C LEU A 159 -14.70 -2.38 8.69
N CYS A 160 -14.29 -1.92 7.51
CA CYS A 160 -13.40 -0.78 7.37
C CYS A 160 -14.02 0.51 7.94
N MET A 161 -15.26 0.82 7.59
CA MET A 161 -15.95 2.02 8.05
C MET A 161 -16.24 1.99 9.56
N CYS A 162 -16.50 0.82 10.13
CA CYS A 162 -16.63 0.66 11.59
C CYS A 162 -15.35 1.08 12.33
N ILE A 163 -14.17 0.84 11.74
CA ILE A 163 -12.91 1.30 12.32
C ILE A 163 -12.75 2.82 12.13
N LEU A 164 -13.01 3.32 10.92
CA LEU A 164 -12.81 4.72 10.55
C LEU A 164 -13.73 5.69 11.32
N ILE A 165 -14.94 5.28 11.65
CA ILE A 165 -15.89 6.10 12.43
C ILE A 165 -15.33 6.52 13.80
N PHE A 166 -14.48 5.68 14.41
CA PHE A 166 -13.87 5.99 15.71
C PHE A 166 -12.69 6.98 15.65
N GLY A 167 -12.29 7.41 14.46
CA GLY A 167 -11.23 8.41 14.28
C GLY A 167 -9.82 7.83 14.29
N VAL A 168 -8.85 8.75 14.37
CA VAL A 168 -7.43 8.39 14.23
C VAL A 168 -6.93 7.59 15.44
N GLY A 169 -7.11 8.11 16.64
CA GLY A 169 -6.56 7.47 17.85
C GLY A 169 -7.30 6.22 18.29
N ALA A 170 -8.64 6.27 18.36
CA ALA A 170 -9.45 5.16 18.86
C ALA A 170 -9.79 4.11 17.77
N GLY A 171 -9.75 4.49 16.50
CA GLY A 171 -10.02 3.62 15.35
C GLY A 171 -8.74 3.16 14.69
N ILE A 172 -8.14 4.02 13.86
CA ILE A 172 -7.00 3.69 12.99
C ILE A 172 -5.80 3.18 13.79
N GLU A 173 -5.38 3.94 14.81
CA GLU A 173 -4.22 3.58 15.63
C GLU A 173 -4.44 2.26 16.36
N LYS A 174 -5.61 2.10 17.00
CA LYS A 174 -5.93 0.88 17.75
C LYS A 174 -6.00 -0.34 16.86
N ALA A 175 -6.63 -0.23 15.67
CA ALA A 175 -6.69 -1.32 14.71
C ALA A 175 -5.29 -1.74 14.26
N ASN A 176 -4.44 -0.79 13.86
CA ASN A 176 -3.09 -1.11 13.39
C ASN A 176 -2.19 -1.68 14.49
N LYS A 177 -2.36 -1.26 15.76
CA LYS A 177 -1.64 -1.84 16.90
C LYS A 177 -1.96 -3.33 17.12
N ILE A 178 -3.11 -3.80 16.67
CA ILE A 178 -3.54 -5.20 16.78
C ILE A 178 -3.20 -5.95 15.49
N LEU A 179 -3.64 -5.43 14.34
CA LEU A 179 -3.58 -6.14 13.07
C LEU A 179 -2.14 -6.34 12.57
N MET A 180 -1.27 -5.33 12.71
CA MET A 180 0.10 -5.43 12.19
C MET A 180 0.98 -6.42 12.95
N PRO A 181 1.07 -6.42 14.29
CA PRO A 181 1.83 -7.46 15.00
C PRO A 181 1.32 -8.87 14.71
N ILE A 182 0.00 -9.07 14.62
CA ILE A 182 -0.57 -10.38 14.28
C ILE A 182 -0.17 -10.78 12.86
N PHE A 183 -0.27 -9.87 11.87
CA PHE A 183 0.18 -10.12 10.50
C PHE A 183 1.63 -10.63 10.46
N PHE A 184 2.56 -9.90 11.08
CA PHE A 184 3.98 -10.31 11.11
C PHE A 184 4.16 -11.68 11.79
N THR A 185 3.48 -11.92 12.91
CA THR A 185 3.55 -13.19 13.63
C THR A 185 3.06 -14.34 12.75
N LEU A 186 1.92 -14.18 12.08
CA LEU A 186 1.35 -15.22 11.21
C LEU A 186 2.26 -15.52 10.01
N PHE A 187 2.85 -14.50 9.39
CA PHE A 187 3.79 -14.71 8.28
C PHE A 187 5.11 -15.35 8.74
N VAL A 188 5.60 -15.05 9.94
CA VAL A 188 6.76 -15.75 10.53
C VAL A 188 6.45 -17.23 10.76
N ILE A 189 5.27 -17.54 11.30
CA ILE A 189 4.82 -18.94 11.50
C ILE A 189 4.77 -19.67 10.17
N LEU A 190 4.19 -19.05 9.12
CA LEU A 190 4.15 -19.62 7.79
C LEU A 190 5.56 -19.82 7.21
N GLY A 191 6.45 -18.85 7.38
CA GLY A 191 7.84 -18.94 6.93
C GLY A 191 8.59 -20.12 7.57
N ILE A 192 8.42 -20.29 8.88
CA ILE A 192 8.98 -21.43 9.61
C ILE A 192 8.40 -22.75 9.07
N TYR A 193 7.07 -22.83 8.91
CA TYR A 193 6.44 -24.04 8.36
C TYR A 193 6.97 -24.39 6.97
N VAL A 194 7.03 -23.41 6.06
CA VAL A 194 7.49 -23.62 4.68
C VAL A 194 8.97 -24.03 4.64
N ALA A 195 9.79 -23.47 5.54
CA ALA A 195 11.22 -23.80 5.61
C ALA A 195 11.51 -25.30 5.86
N PHE A 196 10.60 -25.99 6.53
CA PHE A 196 10.71 -27.44 6.78
C PHE A 196 10.06 -28.31 5.70
N GLN A 197 9.49 -27.72 4.63
CA GLN A 197 8.89 -28.51 3.55
C GLN A 197 9.98 -29.06 2.59
N PRO A 198 9.85 -30.31 2.14
CA PRO A 198 10.74 -30.86 1.11
C PRO A 198 10.70 -29.99 -0.17
N GLY A 199 11.86 -29.65 -0.71
CA GLY A 199 11.97 -28.83 -1.93
C GLY A 199 12.01 -27.31 -1.70
N ALA A 200 11.65 -26.80 -0.52
CA ALA A 200 11.65 -25.36 -0.22
C ALA A 200 13.05 -24.72 -0.36
N ALA A 201 14.12 -25.47 -0.10
CA ALA A 201 15.50 -25.01 -0.21
C ALA A 201 15.82 -24.39 -1.58
N ALA A 202 15.27 -24.94 -2.67
CA ALA A 202 15.46 -24.41 -4.02
C ALA A 202 14.88 -22.99 -4.16
N GLY A 203 13.71 -22.71 -3.55
CA GLY A 203 13.11 -21.39 -3.53
C GLY A 203 13.96 -20.37 -2.76
N TYR A 204 14.50 -20.75 -1.58
CA TYR A 204 15.41 -19.87 -0.83
C TYR A 204 16.69 -19.58 -1.61
N GLN A 205 17.30 -20.60 -2.23
CA GLN A 205 18.48 -20.41 -3.09
C GLN A 205 18.17 -19.46 -4.25
N TYR A 206 16.99 -19.57 -4.86
CA TYR A 206 16.57 -18.69 -5.95
C TYR A 206 16.43 -17.23 -5.50
N ILE A 207 15.79 -16.97 -4.35
CA ILE A 207 15.58 -15.60 -3.83
C ILE A 207 16.91 -14.86 -3.65
N PHE A 208 17.97 -15.55 -3.21
CA PHE A 208 19.26 -14.92 -2.93
C PHE A 208 20.28 -15.08 -4.06
N ARG A 209 19.94 -15.80 -5.13
CA ARG A 209 20.79 -15.92 -6.30
C ARG A 209 20.88 -14.61 -7.05
N VAL A 210 22.11 -14.19 -7.39
CA VAL A 210 22.37 -13.03 -8.24
C VAL A 210 22.83 -13.52 -9.62
N ASP A 211 22.06 -13.18 -10.65
CA ASP A 211 22.38 -13.41 -12.04
C ASP A 211 22.87 -12.12 -12.69
N LYS A 212 24.07 -12.15 -13.29
CA LYS A 212 24.67 -10.99 -13.93
C LYS A 212 23.85 -10.46 -15.12
N ALA A 213 23.21 -11.35 -15.88
CA ALA A 213 22.38 -10.94 -17.01
C ALA A 213 21.12 -10.21 -16.51
N ALA A 214 20.47 -10.74 -15.46
CA ALA A 214 19.27 -10.13 -14.88
C ALA A 214 19.57 -8.77 -14.22
N ILE A 215 20.70 -8.62 -13.52
CA ILE A 215 21.05 -7.33 -12.89
C ILE A 215 21.43 -6.25 -13.91
N LEU A 216 21.92 -6.65 -15.09
CA LEU A 216 22.26 -5.72 -16.17
C LEU A 216 21.06 -5.41 -17.08
N ASP A 217 19.94 -6.14 -16.95
CA ASP A 217 18.70 -5.83 -17.69
C ASP A 217 18.05 -4.56 -17.13
N PRO A 218 17.85 -3.50 -17.95
CA PRO A 218 17.16 -2.30 -17.54
C PRO A 218 15.76 -2.56 -16.97
N LYS A 219 15.05 -3.58 -17.42
CA LYS A 219 13.72 -3.95 -16.92
C LYS A 219 13.77 -4.28 -15.43
N THR A 220 14.77 -4.99 -14.95
CA THR A 220 14.93 -5.31 -13.52
C THR A 220 14.95 -4.03 -12.67
N TRP A 221 15.68 -3.01 -13.11
CA TRP A 221 15.75 -1.71 -12.41
C TRP A 221 14.44 -0.94 -12.50
N ILE A 222 13.79 -0.91 -13.66
CA ILE A 222 12.51 -0.21 -13.86
C ILE A 222 11.42 -0.80 -12.96
N PHE A 223 11.29 -2.12 -12.96
CA PHE A 223 10.28 -2.79 -12.13
C PHE A 223 10.62 -2.75 -10.63
N ALA A 224 11.90 -2.75 -10.26
CA ALA A 224 12.31 -2.54 -8.88
C ALA A 224 11.99 -1.12 -8.38
N LEU A 225 12.17 -0.10 -9.24
CA LEU A 225 11.77 1.28 -8.94
C LEU A 225 10.25 1.39 -8.76
N GLY A 226 9.46 0.83 -9.67
CA GLY A 226 8.01 0.84 -9.59
C GLY A 226 7.50 0.14 -8.33
N GLN A 227 8.05 -1.04 -8.01
CA GLN A 227 7.71 -1.77 -6.80
C GLN A 227 8.02 -0.99 -5.52
N ALA A 228 9.19 -0.37 -5.41
CA ALA A 228 9.57 0.42 -4.24
C ALA A 228 8.70 1.67 -4.09
N PHE A 229 8.35 2.32 -5.21
CA PHE A 229 7.51 3.51 -5.23
C PHE A 229 6.07 3.19 -4.76
N PHE A 230 5.53 2.06 -5.22
CA PHE A 230 4.19 1.61 -4.87
C PHE A 230 4.13 1.11 -3.41
N SER A 231 5.11 0.29 -2.98
CA SER A 231 5.15 -0.33 -1.66
C SER A 231 5.13 0.70 -0.51
N LEU A 232 5.87 1.80 -0.64
CA LEU A 232 5.98 2.83 0.40
C LEU A 232 4.77 3.78 0.49
N SER A 233 3.66 3.49 -0.20
CA SER A 233 2.42 4.27 -0.19
C SER A 233 2.58 5.76 -0.55
N VAL A 234 3.66 6.13 -1.24
CA VAL A 234 3.87 7.50 -1.73
C VAL A 234 2.87 7.81 -2.85
N ALA A 235 2.57 6.81 -3.66
CA ALA A 235 1.71 6.94 -4.83
C ALA A 235 0.26 7.36 -4.54
N GLY A 236 -0.26 7.20 -3.31
CA GLY A 236 -1.64 7.53 -2.95
C GLY A 236 -1.79 8.72 -2.00
N ASN A 237 -0.71 9.46 -1.70
CA ASN A 237 -0.69 10.49 -0.66
C ASN A 237 -1.14 9.99 0.74
N GLY A 238 -1.06 8.67 0.98
CA GLY A 238 -1.38 8.06 2.26
C GLY A 238 -0.46 8.53 3.38
N THR A 239 0.81 8.74 3.07
CA THR A 239 1.79 9.29 4.00
C THR A 239 1.54 10.79 4.28
N LEU A 240 0.99 11.55 3.32
CA LEU A 240 0.61 12.96 3.51
C LEU A 240 -0.56 13.07 4.49
N ILE A 241 -1.63 12.29 4.30
CA ILE A 241 -2.80 12.35 5.20
C ILE A 241 -2.43 11.94 6.63
N TYR A 242 -1.67 10.85 6.81
CA TYR A 242 -1.21 10.45 8.14
C TYR A 242 -0.21 11.44 8.74
N GLY A 243 0.64 12.05 7.92
CA GLY A 243 1.50 13.17 8.29
C GLY A 243 0.72 14.33 8.90
N SER A 244 -0.50 14.62 8.40
CA SER A 244 -1.32 15.72 8.89
C SER A 244 -1.81 15.54 10.34
N TYR A 245 -1.77 14.33 10.86
CA TYR A 245 -2.14 13.98 12.23
C TYR A 245 -0.96 13.95 13.21
N LEU A 246 0.28 14.21 12.72
CA LEU A 246 1.48 14.18 13.54
C LEU A 246 1.60 15.41 14.44
N SER A 247 2.13 15.18 15.64
CA SER A 247 2.60 16.27 16.50
C SER A 247 3.83 16.97 15.93
N ASP A 248 4.10 18.16 16.41
CA ASP A 248 5.28 18.93 16.01
C ASP A 248 6.59 18.36 16.57
N GLU A 249 6.51 17.50 17.59
CA GLU A 249 7.64 16.88 18.26
C GLU A 249 8.13 15.60 17.58
N GLU A 250 7.36 15.05 16.62
CA GLU A 250 7.74 13.80 15.97
C GLU A 250 8.94 13.96 15.04
N ASP A 251 9.94 13.09 15.21
CA ASP A 251 11.07 12.95 14.27
C ASP A 251 10.62 12.14 13.05
N ILE A 252 10.10 12.85 12.03
CA ILE A 252 9.60 12.25 10.78
C ILE A 252 10.63 11.37 10.09
N PRO A 253 11.90 11.80 9.88
CA PRO A 253 12.89 10.95 9.24
C PRO A 253 13.13 9.61 9.94
N SER A 254 13.18 9.62 11.27
CA SER A 254 13.31 8.37 12.05
C SER A 254 12.08 7.47 11.87
N SER A 255 10.89 8.04 11.82
CA SER A 255 9.65 7.30 11.63
C SER A 255 9.52 6.77 10.20
N ALA A 256 9.88 7.56 9.18
CA ALA A 256 9.93 7.12 7.78
C ALA A 256 10.90 5.94 7.56
N ALA A 257 12.08 6.00 8.19
CA ALA A 257 13.05 4.90 8.11
C ALA A 257 12.50 3.61 8.71
N ARG A 258 11.78 3.69 9.84
CA ARG A 258 11.12 2.52 10.45
C ARG A 258 10.00 1.97 9.59
N VAL A 259 9.18 2.84 8.99
CA VAL A 259 8.13 2.41 8.08
C VAL A 259 8.72 1.66 6.89
N ALA A 260 9.74 2.22 6.24
CA ALA A 260 10.41 1.58 5.11
C ALA A 260 11.07 0.24 5.49
N PHE A 261 11.67 0.16 6.67
CA PHE A 261 12.26 -1.07 7.19
C PHE A 261 11.20 -2.16 7.37
N PHE A 262 10.11 -1.88 8.07
CA PHE A 262 9.05 -2.88 8.31
C PHE A 262 8.25 -3.22 7.07
N ASP A 263 8.04 -2.28 6.15
CA ASP A 263 7.47 -2.55 4.82
C ASP A 263 8.34 -3.54 4.04
N THR A 264 9.65 -3.29 4.01
CA THR A 264 10.62 -4.19 3.37
C THR A 264 10.64 -5.57 4.03
N VAL A 265 10.58 -5.63 5.37
CA VAL A 265 10.48 -6.90 6.10
C VAL A 265 9.20 -7.65 5.72
N ALA A 266 8.06 -6.98 5.61
CA ALA A 266 6.81 -7.60 5.20
C ALA A 266 6.88 -8.15 3.76
N ALA A 267 7.43 -7.38 2.82
CA ALA A 267 7.65 -7.83 1.45
C ALA A 267 8.58 -9.06 1.38
N MET A 268 9.69 -9.01 2.10
CA MET A 268 10.63 -10.14 2.18
C MET A 268 10.01 -11.37 2.84
N LEU A 269 9.24 -11.21 3.92
CA LEU A 269 8.53 -12.33 4.54
C LEU A 269 7.54 -12.97 3.57
N ALA A 270 6.79 -12.18 2.80
CA ALA A 270 5.90 -12.73 1.79
C ALA A 270 6.67 -13.51 0.71
N ALA A 271 7.78 -12.98 0.22
CA ALA A 271 8.63 -13.69 -0.74
C ALA A 271 9.22 -14.97 -0.16
N LEU A 272 9.70 -14.94 1.10
CA LEU A 272 10.27 -16.08 1.81
C LEU A 272 9.24 -17.18 2.17
N VAL A 273 7.95 -16.85 2.13
CA VAL A 273 6.85 -17.83 2.26
C VAL A 273 6.44 -18.36 0.88
N ILE A 274 6.13 -17.46 -0.05
CA ILE A 274 5.44 -17.80 -1.30
C ILE A 274 6.38 -18.49 -2.28
N ILE A 275 7.59 -17.96 -2.52
CA ILE A 275 8.52 -18.51 -3.51
C ILE A 275 9.00 -19.92 -3.10
N PRO A 276 9.45 -20.16 -1.84
CA PRO A 276 9.80 -21.52 -1.44
C PRO A 276 8.60 -22.47 -1.40
N ALA A 277 7.39 -22.01 -1.04
CA ALA A 277 6.19 -22.83 -1.11
C ALA A 277 5.91 -23.28 -2.56
N MET A 278 6.01 -22.40 -3.53
CA MET A 278 5.88 -22.76 -4.95
C MET A 278 6.96 -23.74 -5.41
N ALA A 279 8.20 -23.58 -4.94
CA ALA A 279 9.29 -24.48 -5.27
C ALA A 279 9.06 -25.93 -4.79
N THR A 280 8.29 -26.16 -3.72
CA THR A 280 7.96 -27.50 -3.22
C THR A 280 7.19 -28.36 -4.22
N THR A 281 6.45 -27.74 -5.14
CA THR A 281 5.67 -28.42 -6.19
C THR A 281 6.32 -28.35 -7.56
N GLY A 282 7.50 -27.74 -7.67
CA GLY A 282 8.15 -27.48 -8.96
C GLY A 282 7.44 -26.43 -9.83
N ALA A 283 6.48 -25.72 -9.27
CA ALA A 283 5.78 -24.66 -9.97
C ALA A 283 6.67 -23.43 -10.15
N THR A 284 6.57 -22.76 -11.31
CA THR A 284 7.20 -21.46 -11.53
C THR A 284 6.26 -20.34 -11.09
N LEU A 285 6.81 -19.32 -10.43
CA LEU A 285 6.03 -18.14 -10.02
C LEU A 285 6.02 -17.12 -11.17
N ASP A 286 5.39 -17.47 -12.26
CA ASP A 286 5.17 -16.62 -13.45
C ASP A 286 3.79 -15.93 -13.42
N GLN A 287 2.93 -16.32 -12.49
CA GLN A 287 1.61 -15.76 -12.29
C GLN A 287 1.64 -14.72 -11.18
N GLY A 288 1.00 -13.57 -11.41
CA GLY A 288 0.91 -12.48 -10.45
C GLY A 288 -0.53 -12.09 -10.14
N GLY A 289 -0.68 -11.04 -9.35
CA GLY A 289 -1.96 -10.44 -9.06
C GLY A 289 -2.96 -11.37 -8.36
N PRO A 290 -4.26 -11.20 -8.64
CA PRO A 290 -5.31 -12.00 -8.01
C PRO A 290 -5.20 -13.51 -8.26
N GLY A 291 -4.73 -13.91 -9.45
CA GLY A 291 -4.56 -15.33 -9.80
C GLY A 291 -3.65 -16.07 -8.82
N LEU A 292 -2.51 -15.47 -8.46
CA LEU A 292 -1.61 -16.05 -7.47
C LEU A 292 -2.33 -16.32 -6.15
N LEU A 293 -3.07 -15.33 -5.65
CA LEU A 293 -3.65 -15.37 -4.31
C LEU A 293 -4.89 -16.27 -4.21
N PHE A 294 -5.71 -16.30 -5.26
CA PHE A 294 -7.03 -16.95 -5.21
C PHE A 294 -7.14 -18.25 -5.99
N ILE A 295 -6.15 -18.56 -6.83
CA ILE A 295 -6.12 -19.79 -7.63
C ILE A 295 -4.90 -20.64 -7.27
N TYR A 296 -3.70 -20.12 -7.48
CA TYR A 296 -2.48 -20.93 -7.36
C TYR A 296 -2.13 -21.27 -5.91
N LEU A 297 -2.17 -20.30 -4.99
CA LEU A 297 -1.84 -20.54 -3.59
C LEU A 297 -2.86 -21.46 -2.87
N PRO A 298 -4.20 -21.30 -3.02
CA PRO A 298 -5.14 -22.25 -2.47
C PRO A 298 -4.97 -23.68 -3.01
N ASN A 299 -4.72 -23.82 -4.32
CA ASN A 299 -4.43 -25.11 -4.93
C ASN A 299 -3.16 -25.73 -4.33
N LEU A 300 -2.07 -24.96 -4.20
CA LEU A 300 -0.84 -25.39 -3.56
C LEU A 300 -1.06 -25.82 -2.10
N ILE A 301 -1.69 -24.93 -1.31
CA ILE A 301 -1.97 -25.20 0.11
C ILE A 301 -2.82 -26.47 0.27
N SER A 302 -3.77 -26.73 -0.62
CA SER A 302 -4.65 -27.91 -0.53
C SER A 302 -3.88 -29.23 -0.57
N SER A 303 -2.69 -29.27 -1.18
CA SER A 303 -1.82 -30.43 -1.25
C SER A 303 -0.85 -30.58 -0.07
N MET A 304 -0.76 -29.56 0.80
CA MET A 304 0.21 -29.54 1.91
C MET A 304 -0.36 -30.23 3.17
N PRO A 305 0.49 -30.87 4.00
CA PRO A 305 0.06 -31.36 5.32
C PRO A 305 -0.48 -30.22 6.19
N GLY A 306 -1.60 -30.42 6.85
CA GLY A 306 -2.23 -29.38 7.67
C GLY A 306 -2.83 -28.19 6.90
N SER A 307 -3.18 -28.41 5.64
CA SER A 307 -3.67 -27.40 4.68
C SER A 307 -4.71 -26.43 5.25
N THR A 308 -5.67 -26.91 6.04
CA THR A 308 -6.72 -26.06 6.66
C THR A 308 -6.11 -25.02 7.59
N ILE A 309 -5.18 -25.42 8.47
CA ILE A 309 -4.54 -24.49 9.42
C ILE A 309 -3.68 -23.48 8.67
N ILE A 310 -2.93 -23.93 7.67
CA ILE A 310 -2.08 -23.07 6.83
C ILE A 310 -2.95 -22.03 6.08
N ALA A 311 -4.06 -22.48 5.49
CA ALA A 311 -4.98 -21.59 4.79
C ALA A 311 -5.60 -20.55 5.74
N ILE A 312 -6.00 -20.94 6.96
CA ILE A 312 -6.52 -20.01 7.97
C ILE A 312 -5.45 -18.97 8.29
N ILE A 313 -4.24 -19.40 8.65
CA ILE A 313 -3.14 -18.48 8.99
C ILE A 313 -2.86 -17.51 7.83
N PHE A 314 -2.74 -18.03 6.61
CA PHE A 314 -2.45 -17.26 5.42
C PHE A 314 -3.54 -16.22 5.12
N PHE A 315 -4.80 -16.63 4.96
CA PHE A 315 -5.87 -15.73 4.57
C PHE A 315 -6.27 -14.73 5.68
N VAL A 316 -6.12 -15.08 6.95
CA VAL A 316 -6.30 -14.13 8.06
C VAL A 316 -5.19 -13.08 8.04
N ALA A 317 -3.94 -13.47 7.81
CA ALA A 317 -2.84 -12.51 7.69
C ALA A 317 -3.03 -11.57 6.49
N VAL A 318 -3.41 -12.11 5.33
CA VAL A 318 -3.73 -11.32 4.12
C VAL A 318 -4.90 -10.37 4.36
N LEU A 319 -5.95 -10.81 5.07
CA LEU A 319 -7.09 -9.97 5.45
C LEU A 319 -6.63 -8.77 6.31
N PHE A 320 -5.74 -8.99 7.26
CA PHE A 320 -5.25 -7.92 8.14
C PHE A 320 -4.40 -6.90 7.38
N ALA A 321 -3.49 -7.35 6.53
CA ALA A 321 -2.70 -6.48 5.67
C ALA A 321 -3.58 -5.65 4.72
N GLY A 322 -4.53 -6.29 4.05
CA GLY A 322 -5.44 -5.60 3.15
C GLY A 322 -6.35 -4.60 3.87
N MET A 323 -6.85 -4.95 5.06
CA MET A 323 -7.73 -4.08 5.85
C MET A 323 -7.00 -2.81 6.30
N THR A 324 -5.76 -2.89 6.74
CA THR A 324 -4.99 -1.72 7.18
C THR A 324 -4.67 -0.76 6.03
N SER A 325 -4.40 -1.29 4.83
CA SER A 325 -4.23 -0.48 3.61
C SER A 325 -5.56 0.18 3.19
N LEU A 326 -6.68 -0.55 3.24
CA LEU A 326 -8.00 -0.02 2.90
C LEU A 326 -8.40 1.13 3.83
N ILE A 327 -8.12 1.02 5.13
CA ILE A 327 -8.34 2.08 6.13
C ILE A 327 -7.60 3.36 5.71
N ASN A 328 -6.34 3.27 5.33
CA ASN A 328 -5.57 4.44 4.91
C ASN A 328 -6.11 5.07 3.62
N LEU A 329 -6.48 4.26 2.63
CA LEU A 329 -7.00 4.73 1.35
C LEU A 329 -8.33 5.49 1.52
N TYR A 330 -9.21 5.07 2.42
CA TYR A 330 -10.46 5.79 2.71
C TYR A 330 -10.27 7.01 3.60
N GLU A 331 -9.20 7.10 4.37
CA GLU A 331 -8.99 8.21 5.32
C GLU A 331 -8.85 9.56 4.61
N ALA A 332 -8.11 9.63 3.50
CA ALA A 332 -7.91 10.88 2.77
C ALA A 332 -9.23 11.48 2.22
N PRO A 333 -10.11 10.72 1.53
CA PRO A 333 -11.41 11.22 1.11
C PRO A 333 -12.34 11.54 2.29
N ILE A 334 -12.35 10.75 3.37
CA ILE A 334 -13.16 11.05 4.57
C ILE A 334 -12.74 12.37 5.21
N ALA A 335 -11.44 12.56 5.43
CA ALA A 335 -10.90 13.81 5.97
C ALA A 335 -11.23 15.01 5.05
N THR A 336 -11.15 14.81 3.74
CA THR A 336 -11.49 15.85 2.76
C THR A 336 -12.99 16.24 2.84
N VAL A 337 -13.88 15.26 2.95
CA VAL A 337 -15.33 15.52 3.12
C VAL A 337 -15.59 16.30 4.43
N GLN A 338 -14.93 15.91 5.54
CA GLN A 338 -15.01 16.64 6.79
C GLN A 338 -14.55 18.11 6.63
N GLU A 339 -13.41 18.32 5.98
CA GLU A 339 -12.80 19.65 5.80
C GLU A 339 -13.61 20.56 4.88
N LYS A 340 -14.12 20.02 3.75
CA LYS A 340 -14.77 20.84 2.72
C LYS A 340 -16.27 21.02 2.93
N LEU A 341 -16.96 20.02 3.49
CA LEU A 341 -18.40 20.11 3.77
C LEU A 341 -18.69 20.52 5.23
N HIS A 342 -17.65 20.67 6.07
CA HIS A 342 -17.77 21.01 7.48
C HIS A 342 -18.73 20.08 8.25
N VAL A 343 -18.71 18.78 7.93
CA VAL A 343 -19.52 17.75 8.57
C VAL A 343 -18.72 16.92 9.58
N GLY A 344 -19.44 16.32 10.52
CA GLY A 344 -18.80 15.42 11.50
C GLY A 344 -18.26 14.13 10.84
N ARG A 345 -17.29 13.48 11.51
CA ARG A 345 -16.65 12.27 11.02
C ARG A 345 -17.63 11.15 10.64
N LYS A 346 -18.64 10.90 11.49
CA LYS A 346 -19.67 9.87 11.21
C LYS A 346 -20.38 10.13 9.89
N THR A 347 -20.80 11.37 9.64
CA THR A 347 -21.46 11.78 8.39
C THR A 347 -20.53 11.62 7.20
N ALA A 348 -19.27 12.03 7.32
CA ALA A 348 -18.27 11.86 6.26
C ALA A 348 -18.04 10.38 5.93
N CYS A 349 -17.92 9.51 6.94
CA CYS A 349 -17.81 8.06 6.73
C CYS A 349 -19.03 7.48 6.00
N VAL A 350 -20.25 7.90 6.37
CA VAL A 350 -21.48 7.43 5.70
C VAL A 350 -21.51 7.88 4.23
N ILE A 351 -21.18 9.14 3.95
CA ILE A 351 -21.14 9.66 2.57
C ILE A 351 -20.16 8.83 1.72
N ILE A 352 -18.94 8.65 2.21
CA ILE A 352 -17.89 7.90 1.50
C ILE A 352 -18.25 6.40 1.40
N ALA A 353 -18.88 5.83 2.43
CA ALA A 353 -19.35 4.44 2.39
C ALA A 353 -20.41 4.23 1.30
N VAL A 354 -21.40 5.12 1.19
CA VAL A 354 -22.43 5.04 0.15
C VAL A 354 -21.82 5.11 -1.24
N ILE A 355 -20.90 6.07 -1.49
CA ILE A 355 -20.17 6.18 -2.74
C ILE A 355 -19.36 4.89 -2.97
N GLY A 356 -18.64 4.41 -1.96
CA GLY A 356 -17.84 3.20 -2.01
C GLY A 356 -18.64 1.96 -2.38
N VAL A 357 -19.81 1.75 -1.74
CA VAL A 357 -20.70 0.62 -2.06
C VAL A 357 -21.18 0.71 -3.51
N ILE A 358 -21.78 1.84 -3.90
CA ILE A 358 -22.39 1.98 -5.23
C ILE A 358 -21.34 1.75 -6.33
N VAL A 359 -20.21 2.45 -6.25
CA VAL A 359 -19.20 2.38 -7.33
C VAL A 359 -18.49 1.03 -7.32
N SER A 360 -18.16 0.47 -6.14
CA SER A 360 -17.50 -0.83 -6.07
C SER A 360 -18.36 -1.98 -6.63
N LEU A 361 -19.69 -1.91 -6.48
CA LEU A 361 -20.60 -2.87 -7.09
C LEU A 361 -20.60 -2.79 -8.63
N LEU A 362 -20.52 -1.57 -9.17
CA LEU A 362 -20.54 -1.35 -10.61
C LEU A 362 -19.23 -1.76 -11.31
N ILE A 363 -18.09 -1.66 -10.61
CA ILE A 363 -16.78 -1.93 -11.22
C ILE A 363 -16.28 -3.37 -11.05
N GLN A 364 -17.03 -4.27 -10.42
CA GLN A 364 -16.56 -5.64 -10.14
C GLN A 364 -15.99 -6.35 -11.38
N GLY A 365 -16.69 -6.26 -12.51
CA GLY A 365 -16.30 -6.91 -13.76
C GLY A 365 -15.09 -6.28 -14.47
N ILE A 366 -14.70 -5.08 -14.08
CA ILE A 366 -13.58 -4.31 -14.67
C ILE A 366 -12.53 -3.90 -13.61
N VAL A 367 -12.54 -4.53 -12.44
CA VAL A 367 -11.70 -4.08 -11.32
C VAL A 367 -10.20 -4.13 -11.64
N SER A 368 -9.74 -5.06 -12.47
CA SER A 368 -8.35 -5.11 -12.91
C SER A 368 -7.97 -3.88 -13.72
N ASP A 369 -8.72 -3.58 -14.78
CA ASP A 369 -8.49 -2.39 -15.62
C ASP A 369 -8.63 -1.09 -14.81
N TRP A 370 -9.60 -1.06 -13.88
CA TRP A 370 -9.77 0.06 -12.95
C TRP A 370 -8.53 0.29 -12.08
N MET A 371 -7.98 -0.77 -11.48
CA MET A 371 -6.78 -0.68 -10.63
C MET A 371 -5.54 -0.32 -11.45
N ASP A 372 -5.43 -0.85 -12.68
CA ASP A 372 -4.32 -0.55 -13.59
C ASP A 372 -4.31 0.93 -13.98
N ILE A 373 -5.45 1.51 -14.35
CA ILE A 373 -5.55 2.95 -14.64
C ILE A 373 -5.08 3.77 -13.44
N LEU A 374 -5.48 3.41 -12.24
CA LEU A 374 -5.12 4.15 -11.04
C LEU A 374 -3.63 4.03 -10.70
N SER A 375 -3.08 2.83 -10.75
CA SER A 375 -1.68 2.58 -10.40
C SER A 375 -0.70 3.13 -11.43
N ILE A 376 -1.08 3.10 -12.72
CA ILE A 376 -0.22 3.56 -13.82
C ILE A 376 -0.25 5.09 -13.96
N TYR A 377 -1.42 5.71 -13.84
CA TYR A 377 -1.58 7.13 -14.18
C TYR A 377 -1.79 8.01 -12.94
N ILE A 378 -2.78 7.70 -12.11
CA ILE A 378 -3.27 8.63 -11.09
C ILE A 378 -2.36 8.67 -9.87
N CYS A 379 -1.92 7.52 -9.39
CA CYS A 379 -1.06 7.45 -8.20
C CYS A 379 0.31 8.09 -8.42
N PRO A 380 1.08 7.78 -9.50
CA PRO A 380 2.33 8.47 -9.77
C PRO A 380 2.17 9.97 -10.02
N LEU A 381 1.07 10.38 -10.67
CA LEU A 381 0.74 11.79 -10.85
C LEU A 381 0.50 12.48 -9.51
N GLY A 382 -0.24 11.85 -8.59
CA GLY A 382 -0.49 12.37 -7.24
C GLY A 382 0.80 12.58 -6.45
N ALA A 383 1.70 11.60 -6.47
CA ALA A 383 3.02 11.70 -5.83
C ALA A 383 3.90 12.81 -6.45
N GLY A 384 3.92 12.89 -7.79
CA GLY A 384 4.64 13.94 -8.52
C GLY A 384 4.13 15.32 -8.16
N LEU A 385 2.80 15.50 -8.09
CA LEU A 385 2.18 16.76 -7.68
C LEU A 385 2.54 17.12 -6.24
N ALA A 386 2.49 16.19 -5.29
CA ALA A 386 2.89 16.45 -3.91
C ALA A 386 4.37 16.86 -3.82
N GLY A 387 5.25 16.16 -4.56
CA GLY A 387 6.67 16.50 -4.66
C GLY A 387 6.91 17.88 -5.25
N ILE A 388 6.23 18.22 -6.35
CA ILE A 388 6.31 19.56 -6.98
C ILE A 388 5.84 20.63 -5.99
N MET A 389 4.69 20.43 -5.34
CA MET A 389 4.17 21.41 -4.38
C MET A 389 5.13 21.63 -3.22
N PHE A 390 5.66 20.57 -2.63
CA PHE A 390 6.50 20.69 -1.45
C PHE A 390 7.94 21.16 -1.80
N PHE A 391 8.59 20.54 -2.81
CA PHE A 391 10.00 20.81 -3.10
C PHE A 391 10.23 21.95 -4.11
N TRP A 392 9.30 22.19 -5.05
CA TRP A 392 9.49 23.23 -6.06
C TRP A 392 8.73 24.52 -5.74
N ILE A 393 7.49 24.42 -5.25
CA ILE A 393 6.63 25.60 -5.03
C ILE A 393 6.83 26.21 -3.63
N ALA A 394 6.88 25.38 -2.58
CA ALA A 394 7.01 25.87 -1.19
C ALA A 394 8.36 26.52 -0.90
N GLY A 395 9.41 26.08 -1.60
CA GLY A 395 10.75 26.65 -1.55
C GLY A 395 11.63 26.11 -0.41
N LYS A 396 12.96 26.27 -0.59
CA LYS A 396 14.01 25.66 0.25
C LYS A 396 13.83 25.92 1.75
N LYS A 397 13.70 27.19 2.15
CA LYS A 397 13.60 27.58 3.57
C LYS A 397 12.39 26.92 4.26
N TYR A 398 11.26 26.84 3.55
CA TYR A 398 10.04 26.20 4.07
C TYR A 398 10.27 24.71 4.29
N VAL A 399 10.77 23.99 3.28
CA VAL A 399 11.05 22.54 3.35
C VAL A 399 12.01 22.22 4.49
N GLU A 400 13.17 22.89 4.53
CA GLU A 400 14.20 22.66 5.57
C GLU A 400 13.65 22.90 6.99
N THR A 401 12.83 23.96 7.17
CA THR A 401 12.20 24.24 8.46
C THR A 401 11.22 23.14 8.87
N ARG A 402 10.41 22.63 7.91
CA ARG A 402 9.37 21.65 8.21
C ARG A 402 9.91 20.24 8.42
N VAL A 403 10.91 19.85 7.64
CA VAL A 403 11.54 18.52 7.77
C VAL A 403 12.36 18.41 9.05
N ASN A 404 13.02 19.50 9.46
CA ASN A 404 13.85 19.52 10.67
C ASN A 404 13.06 19.77 11.97
N LYS A 405 11.76 20.02 11.90
CA LYS A 405 10.93 20.21 13.08
C LYS A 405 10.81 18.90 13.86
N GLY A 406 10.96 18.94 15.20
CA GLY A 406 10.93 17.76 16.06
C GLY A 406 12.22 16.94 16.06
N ARG A 407 13.34 17.49 15.54
CA ARG A 407 14.65 16.82 15.48
C ARG A 407 15.70 17.51 16.34
N GLU A 408 16.51 16.71 17.01
CA GLU A 408 17.73 17.18 17.69
C GLU A 408 18.84 17.48 16.66
N THR A 409 19.04 16.56 15.69
CA THR A 409 20.04 16.69 14.63
C THR A 409 19.39 17.11 13.31
N LYS A 410 19.85 18.24 12.75
CA LYS A 410 19.33 18.75 11.47
C LYS A 410 19.80 17.89 10.29
N PHE A 411 18.94 17.73 9.29
CA PHE A 411 19.33 17.17 8.01
C PHE A 411 20.43 17.98 7.32
N THR A 412 21.23 17.30 6.52
CA THR A 412 22.28 17.93 5.73
C THR A 412 21.70 18.93 4.72
N LYS A 413 22.52 19.92 4.32
CA LYS A 413 22.14 20.87 3.27
C LYS A 413 21.84 20.22 1.92
N MET A 414 22.27 18.97 1.73
CA MET A 414 22.06 18.18 0.51
C MET A 414 20.64 17.62 0.39
N TYR A 415 19.86 17.51 1.49
CA TYR A 415 18.53 16.94 1.47
C TYR A 415 17.60 17.61 0.45
N TYR A 416 17.48 18.95 0.53
CA TYR A 416 16.60 19.68 -0.36
C TYR A 416 16.98 19.56 -1.85
N PRO A 417 18.26 19.72 -2.27
CA PRO A 417 18.65 19.47 -3.66
C PRO A 417 18.34 18.06 -4.14
N ILE A 418 18.59 17.03 -3.32
CA ILE A 418 18.29 15.63 -3.66
C ILE A 418 16.78 15.47 -3.92
N CYS A 419 15.94 15.96 -3.02
CA CYS A 419 14.50 15.87 -3.22
C CYS A 419 14.02 16.64 -4.45
N LYS A 420 14.56 17.84 -4.67
CA LYS A 420 14.15 18.69 -5.79
C LYS A 420 14.58 18.15 -7.16
N TYR A 421 15.81 17.66 -7.27
CA TYR A 421 16.44 17.33 -8.56
C TYR A 421 16.55 15.84 -8.85
N ILE A 422 16.30 14.98 -7.86
CA ILE A 422 16.31 13.52 -8.02
C ILE A 422 14.90 12.96 -7.80
N TYR A 423 14.30 13.18 -6.61
CA TYR A 423 13.02 12.56 -6.29
C TYR A 423 11.87 13.04 -7.19
N VAL A 424 11.71 14.35 -7.40
CA VAL A 424 10.62 14.86 -8.26
C VAL A 424 10.76 14.38 -9.71
N PRO A 425 11.94 14.41 -10.35
CA PRO A 425 12.14 13.75 -11.64
C PRO A 425 11.89 12.25 -11.63
N ILE A 426 12.22 11.52 -10.56
CA ILE A 426 11.88 10.09 -10.41
C ILE A 426 10.35 9.88 -10.46
N CYS A 427 9.56 10.71 -9.78
CA CYS A 427 8.10 10.60 -9.85
C CYS A 427 7.58 10.77 -11.30
N ILE A 428 8.13 11.71 -12.04
CA ILE A 428 7.78 11.92 -13.45
C ILE A 428 8.23 10.72 -14.29
N LEU A 429 9.42 10.20 -14.04
CA LEU A 429 9.94 9.02 -14.73
C LEU A 429 9.08 7.79 -14.48
N VAL A 430 8.64 7.54 -13.25
CA VAL A 430 7.73 6.44 -12.88
C VAL A 430 6.42 6.56 -13.67
N LEU A 431 5.84 7.76 -13.77
CA LEU A 431 4.64 8.01 -14.56
C LEU A 431 4.87 7.69 -16.05
N VAL A 432 5.95 8.23 -16.64
CA VAL A 432 6.26 8.04 -18.06
C VAL A 432 6.54 6.57 -18.39
N LEU A 433 7.35 5.89 -17.56
CA LEU A 433 7.66 4.46 -17.75
C LEU A 433 6.43 3.59 -17.51
N GLY A 434 5.60 3.93 -16.53
CA GLY A 434 4.32 3.25 -16.27
C GLY A 434 3.43 3.29 -17.50
N ILE A 435 3.25 4.47 -18.13
CA ILE A 435 2.48 4.63 -19.35
C ILE A 435 3.09 3.86 -20.51
N ALA A 436 4.41 3.94 -20.70
CA ALA A 436 5.10 3.33 -21.83
C ALA A 436 5.11 1.79 -21.77
N LEU A 437 5.12 1.20 -20.58
CA LEU A 437 5.27 -0.24 -20.36
C LEU A 437 3.97 -0.92 -19.90
N GLY A 438 2.86 -0.19 -19.81
CA GLY A 438 1.59 -0.74 -19.35
C GLY A 438 1.57 -1.09 -17.85
N GLY A 439 2.37 -0.37 -17.05
CA GLY A 439 2.52 -0.58 -15.62
C GLY A 439 3.91 -1.07 -15.21
N ILE A 440 4.44 -0.52 -14.13
CA ILE A 440 5.74 -0.91 -13.55
C ILE A 440 5.66 -1.20 -12.04
N GLY A 441 4.54 -0.88 -11.42
CA GLY A 441 4.29 -1.07 -9.99
C GLY A 441 3.17 -2.03 -9.72
#